data_dd0d285c26520b70085a2fe2ff4a892d
#
_entry.id   dd0d285c26520b70085a2fe2ff4a892d
#
_cell.length_a   1.000
_cell.length_b   1.000
_cell.length_c   1.000
_cell.angle_alpha   90.00
_cell.angle_beta   90.00
_cell.angle_gamma   90.00
#
_symmetry.space_group_name_H-M   'P 1'
#
loop_
_entity.id
_entity.type
_entity.pdbx_description
1 polymer ?
#
loop_
_entity_poly.entity_id
_entity_poly.type
_entity_poly.pdbx_seq_one_letter_code
_entity_poly.pdbx_strand_id
1 'polypeptide(L)'
;LFNQVNITFDYFHDHRDRILMKRASFPKILGYWGSTPWSNIGEVINQGVELSVNWNKQIGKDWIVDFRGNFTYNQNEYKYVDEPDYPYVWQTDTGKPLNTLKGYIAEGLFTSQEEIDNWADQSQLGANIMPGDIKYRDINGDGQITSEDKVLLSTYNNMPRIQYGLGLNVRYKKIDFGVFFNGSAKRKIMI
;
A
#
# COMPACT_ATOMS: atom_id res chain seq x y z
N LEU A 1 14.51 -24.99 31.77
CA LEU A 1 15.01 -24.56 30.44
C LEU A 1 14.01 -23.63 29.70
N PHE A 2 12.70 -23.77 29.96
CA PHE A 2 11.67 -23.02 29.22
C PHE A 2 11.44 -21.57 29.69
N ASN A 3 11.89 -21.17 30.86
CA ASN A 3 11.75 -19.79 31.38
C ASN A 3 12.68 -18.76 30.71
N GLN A 4 13.48 -19.15 29.72
CA GLN A 4 14.45 -18.27 29.05
C GLN A 4 13.98 -17.78 27.69
N VAL A 5 12.95 -18.41 27.12
CA VAL A 5 12.38 -18.05 25.82
C VAL A 5 10.91 -17.74 26.00
N ASN A 6 10.50 -16.58 25.53
CA ASN A 6 9.10 -16.20 25.43
C ASN A 6 8.78 -15.95 23.96
N ILE A 7 7.82 -16.68 23.42
CA ILE A 7 7.35 -16.54 22.04
C ILE A 7 5.86 -16.24 22.11
N THR A 8 5.47 -15.15 21.46
CA THR A 8 4.07 -14.79 21.26
C THR A 8 3.79 -14.77 19.77
N PHE A 9 2.75 -15.48 19.38
CA PHE A 9 2.27 -15.49 18.00
C PHE A 9 0.79 -15.15 18.00
N ASP A 10 0.41 -14.13 17.23
CA ASP A 10 -0.97 -13.70 17.09
C ASP A 10 -1.35 -13.71 15.61
N TYR A 11 -2.53 -14.24 15.33
CA TYR A 11 -3.22 -14.07 14.07
C TYR A 11 -4.45 -13.22 14.31
N PHE A 12 -4.64 -12.20 13.50
CA PHE A 12 -5.83 -11.36 13.57
C PHE A 12 -6.57 -11.32 12.24
N HIS A 13 -7.88 -11.27 12.34
CA HIS A 13 -8.79 -11.06 11.23
C HIS A 13 -9.90 -10.12 11.69
N ASP A 14 -9.89 -8.90 11.18
CA ASP A 14 -10.81 -7.84 11.56
C ASP A 14 -11.69 -7.51 10.34
N HIS A 15 -12.99 -7.67 10.48
CA HIS A 15 -13.98 -7.28 9.50
C HIS A 15 -14.76 -6.08 10.03
N ARG A 16 -14.68 -4.98 9.30
CA ARG A 16 -15.39 -3.73 9.62
C ARG A 16 -16.43 -3.47 8.56
N ASP A 17 -17.68 -3.44 8.97
CA ASP A 17 -18.83 -3.06 8.18
C ASP A 17 -19.34 -1.67 8.55
N ARG A 18 -20.33 -1.18 7.81
CA ARG A 18 -20.99 0.10 8.06
C ARG A 18 -20.05 1.29 8.19
N ILE A 19 -18.96 1.26 7.45
CA ILE A 19 -18.03 2.39 7.40
C ILE A 19 -18.71 3.55 6.68
N LEU A 20 -18.65 4.72 7.31
CA LEU A 20 -19.21 5.94 6.74
C LEU A 20 -18.43 6.36 5.49
N MET A 21 -19.08 6.40 4.35
CA MET A 21 -18.49 6.84 3.08
C MET A 21 -19.47 7.63 2.23
N LYS A 22 -18.94 8.39 1.28
CA LYS A 22 -19.76 9.10 0.30
C LYS A 22 -20.34 8.13 -0.71
N ARG A 23 -21.62 8.35 -1.07
CA ARG A 23 -22.30 7.59 -2.11
C ARG A 23 -21.79 8.01 -3.49
N ALA A 24 -20.84 7.27 -4.05
CA ALA A 24 -20.29 7.56 -5.38
C ALA A 24 -21.22 7.14 -6.52
N SER A 25 -22.04 6.09 -6.30
CA SER A 25 -23.07 5.63 -7.23
C SER A 25 -24.33 6.51 -7.26
N PHE A 26 -24.37 7.59 -6.46
CA PHE A 26 -25.57 8.44 -6.38
C PHE A 26 -25.81 9.22 -7.67
N PRO A 27 -27.00 9.12 -8.31
CA PRO A 27 -27.26 9.77 -9.58
C PRO A 27 -27.20 11.28 -9.51
N LYS A 28 -26.31 11.89 -10.29
CA LYS A 28 -26.14 13.37 -10.36
C LYS A 28 -27.41 14.11 -10.83
N ILE A 29 -28.28 13.43 -11.57
CA ILE A 29 -29.55 13.99 -12.08
C ILE A 29 -30.52 14.44 -10.95
N LEU A 30 -30.29 13.92 -9.73
CA LEU A 30 -31.10 14.32 -8.56
C LEU A 30 -30.75 15.70 -7.99
N GLY A 31 -29.87 16.46 -8.66
CA GLY A 31 -29.58 17.85 -8.31
C GLY A 31 -28.60 18.07 -7.17
N TYR A 32 -27.97 17.03 -6.65
CA TYR A 32 -26.91 17.13 -5.63
C TYR A 32 -25.57 17.52 -6.26
N TRP A 33 -25.49 18.73 -6.79
CA TRP A 33 -24.27 19.25 -7.40
C TRP A 33 -23.22 19.53 -6.32
N GLY A 34 -22.18 18.72 -6.29
CA GLY A 34 -21.00 18.89 -5.41
C GLY A 34 -21.10 18.27 -4.02
N SER A 35 -22.22 17.68 -3.62
CA SER A 35 -22.38 17.05 -2.31
C SER A 35 -23.17 15.75 -2.40
N THR A 36 -22.46 14.63 -2.55
CA THR A 36 -23.10 13.31 -2.44
C THR A 36 -23.37 12.97 -0.96
N PRO A 37 -24.52 12.33 -0.66
CA PRO A 37 -24.84 11.97 0.72
C PRO A 37 -23.85 10.95 1.28
N TRP A 38 -23.65 11.00 2.59
CA TRP A 38 -22.90 10.01 3.33
C TRP A 38 -23.80 8.85 3.75
N SER A 39 -23.25 7.65 3.76
CA SER A 39 -23.97 6.44 4.17
C SER A 39 -23.02 5.47 4.86
N ASN A 40 -23.52 4.69 5.80
CA ASN A 40 -22.78 3.66 6.52
C ASN A 40 -22.85 2.33 5.74
N ILE A 41 -22.06 2.20 4.68
CA ILE A 41 -22.16 1.08 3.72
C ILE A 41 -20.81 0.42 3.40
N GLY A 42 -19.70 1.04 3.76
CA GLY A 42 -18.38 0.50 3.45
C GLY A 42 -18.03 -0.74 4.27
N GLU A 43 -17.30 -1.64 3.64
CA GLU A 43 -16.78 -2.85 4.27
C GLU A 43 -15.30 -3.02 3.97
N VAL A 44 -14.52 -3.34 5.01
CA VAL A 44 -13.08 -3.55 4.95
C VAL A 44 -12.70 -4.78 5.76
N ILE A 45 -11.81 -5.57 5.21
CA ILE A 45 -11.12 -6.63 5.95
C ILE A 45 -9.67 -6.21 6.19
N ASN A 46 -9.20 -6.46 7.40
CA ASN A 46 -7.80 -6.35 7.78
C ASN A 46 -7.36 -7.64 8.47
N GLN A 47 -6.30 -8.26 7.98
CA GLN A 47 -5.80 -9.53 8.52
C GLN A 47 -4.28 -9.57 8.50
N GLY A 48 -3.73 -10.35 9.41
CA GLY A 48 -2.28 -10.45 9.50
C GLY A 48 -1.81 -11.39 10.60
N VAL A 49 -0.50 -11.38 10.76
CA VAL A 49 0.19 -12.15 11.79
C VAL A 49 1.22 -11.26 12.50
N GLU A 50 1.36 -11.51 13.78
CA GLU A 50 2.38 -10.89 14.62
C GLU A 50 3.17 -11.98 15.33
N LEU A 51 4.47 -11.81 15.38
CA LEU A 51 5.40 -12.69 16.07
C LEU A 51 6.32 -11.86 16.94
N SER A 52 6.43 -12.19 18.20
CA SER A 52 7.47 -11.67 19.06
C SER A 52 8.24 -12.80 19.73
N VAL A 53 9.55 -12.62 19.82
CA VAL A 53 10.47 -13.56 20.44
C VAL A 53 11.37 -12.79 21.41
N ASN A 54 11.36 -13.18 22.67
CA ASN A 54 12.28 -12.67 23.66
C ASN A 54 13.05 -13.85 24.25
N TRP A 55 14.35 -13.76 24.21
CA TRP A 55 15.23 -14.76 24.78
C TRP A 55 16.28 -14.09 25.65
N ASN A 56 16.33 -14.51 26.91
CA ASN A 56 17.34 -14.07 27.87
C ASN A 56 18.08 -15.29 28.40
N LYS A 57 19.40 -15.26 28.38
CA LYS A 57 20.20 -16.33 28.91
C LYS A 57 21.45 -15.83 29.61
N GLN A 58 21.65 -16.31 30.83
CA GLN A 58 22.91 -16.23 31.51
C GLN A 58 23.75 -17.47 31.19
N ILE A 59 24.97 -17.27 30.69
CA ILE A 59 25.93 -18.32 30.33
C ILE A 59 27.13 -18.20 31.28
N GLY A 60 27.23 -19.18 32.17
CA GLY A 60 28.24 -19.13 33.26
C GLY A 60 27.97 -17.98 34.23
N LYS A 61 29.05 -17.39 34.77
CA LYS A 61 28.96 -16.27 35.72
C LYS A 61 29.12 -14.90 35.06
N ASP A 62 29.67 -14.84 33.87
CA ASP A 62 30.18 -13.61 33.30
C ASP A 62 29.38 -13.13 32.07
N TRP A 63 28.58 -13.98 31.44
CA TRP A 63 27.85 -13.65 30.23
C TRP A 63 26.34 -13.58 30.45
N ILE A 64 25.71 -12.51 29.95
CA ILE A 64 24.27 -12.41 29.80
C ILE A 64 23.99 -12.04 28.34
N VAL A 65 23.09 -12.78 27.71
CA VAL A 65 22.68 -12.54 26.33
C VAL A 65 21.18 -12.34 26.31
N ASP A 66 20.77 -11.21 25.73
CA ASP A 66 19.36 -10.86 25.50
C ASP A 66 19.13 -10.71 23.99
N PHE A 67 18.21 -11.49 23.46
CA PHE A 67 17.71 -11.36 22.10
C PHE A 67 16.25 -10.97 22.12
N ARG A 68 15.88 -10.00 21.25
CA ARG A 68 14.50 -9.58 21.02
C ARG A 68 14.25 -9.51 19.54
N GLY A 69 13.17 -10.13 19.10
CA GLY A 69 12.71 -10.09 17.71
C GLY A 69 11.22 -9.81 17.67
N ASN A 70 10.80 -8.98 16.74
CA ASN A 70 9.40 -8.82 16.39
C ASN A 70 9.24 -8.82 14.86
N PHE A 71 8.09 -9.29 14.42
CA PHE A 71 7.71 -9.32 13.03
C PHE A 71 6.20 -9.15 12.94
N THR A 72 5.75 -8.24 12.08
CA THR A 72 4.35 -8.02 11.77
C THR A 72 4.13 -8.07 10.28
N TYR A 73 3.15 -8.81 9.84
CA TYR A 73 2.61 -8.79 8.48
C TYR A 73 1.14 -8.42 8.53
N ASN A 74 0.74 -7.41 7.76
CA ASN A 74 -0.63 -6.90 7.70
C ASN A 74 -1.07 -6.74 6.25
N GLN A 75 -2.31 -7.13 5.96
CA GLN A 75 -2.96 -6.91 4.68
C GLN A 75 -4.41 -6.49 4.88
N ASN A 76 -4.79 -5.41 4.20
CA ASN A 76 -6.16 -4.93 4.18
C ASN A 76 -6.75 -4.98 2.76
N GLU A 77 -8.08 -4.97 2.67
CA GLU A 77 -8.81 -5.05 1.42
C GLU A 77 -10.21 -4.42 1.58
N TYR A 78 -10.63 -3.64 0.59
CA TYR A 78 -12.03 -3.25 0.48
C TYR A 78 -12.87 -4.46 0.09
N LYS A 79 -13.80 -4.86 0.95
CA LYS A 79 -14.84 -5.84 0.59
C LYS A 79 -15.98 -5.17 -0.18
N TYR A 80 -16.33 -3.98 0.25
CA TYR A 80 -17.32 -3.16 -0.44
C TYR A 80 -16.98 -1.67 -0.31
N VAL A 81 -17.01 -0.98 -1.43
CA VAL A 81 -16.98 0.47 -1.53
C VAL A 81 -18.04 0.89 -2.55
N ASP A 82 -18.78 1.96 -2.27
CA ASP A 82 -19.78 2.45 -3.20
C ASP A 82 -19.07 3.15 -4.38
N GLU A 83 -19.08 2.51 -5.52
CA GLU A 83 -18.41 2.96 -6.74
C GLU A 83 -19.42 3.22 -7.85
N PRO A 84 -19.17 4.19 -8.74
CA PRO A 84 -19.94 4.30 -9.98
C PRO A 84 -19.72 3.04 -10.84
N ASP A 85 -20.63 2.85 -11.79
CA ASP A 85 -20.47 1.81 -12.79
C ASP A 85 -19.33 2.17 -13.75
N TYR A 86 -18.13 1.68 -13.45
CA TYR A 86 -16.95 1.93 -14.26
C TYR A 86 -16.94 1.06 -15.52
N PRO A 87 -16.58 1.62 -16.69
CA PRO A 87 -16.49 0.84 -17.93
C PRO A 87 -15.39 -0.23 -17.86
N TYR A 88 -14.38 -0.04 -17.01
CA TYR A 88 -13.22 -0.93 -16.95
C TYR A 88 -12.96 -1.41 -15.52
N VAL A 89 -12.68 -2.72 -15.39
CA VAL A 89 -12.46 -3.39 -14.09
C VAL A 89 -11.23 -2.83 -13.34
N TRP A 90 -10.23 -2.33 -14.05
CA TRP A 90 -9.05 -1.75 -13.39
C TRP A 90 -9.33 -0.45 -12.65
N GLN A 91 -10.45 0.21 -12.93
CA GLN A 91 -10.84 1.46 -12.26
C GLN A 91 -11.46 1.21 -10.87
N THR A 92 -12.00 0.01 -10.60
CA THR A 92 -12.64 -0.34 -9.32
C THR A 92 -11.64 -0.36 -8.16
N ASP A 93 -12.11 -0.15 -6.93
CA ASP A 93 -11.35 -0.29 -5.68
C ASP A 93 -11.78 -1.51 -4.86
N THR A 94 -13.00 -1.99 -5.04
CA THR A 94 -13.51 -3.21 -4.42
C THR A 94 -12.60 -4.40 -4.75
N GLY A 95 -12.22 -5.17 -3.76
CA GLY A 95 -11.27 -6.28 -3.88
C GLY A 95 -9.79 -5.85 -3.88
N LYS A 96 -9.50 -4.56 -3.71
CA LYS A 96 -8.12 -4.04 -3.68
C LYS A 96 -7.76 -3.51 -2.30
N PRO A 97 -6.47 -3.45 -1.96
CA PRO A 97 -6.02 -2.85 -0.72
C PRO A 97 -6.39 -1.38 -0.61
N LEU A 98 -6.59 -0.91 0.62
CA LEU A 98 -6.88 0.49 0.89
C LEU A 98 -5.73 1.40 0.44
N ASN A 99 -6.09 2.60 -0.05
CA ASN A 99 -5.13 3.63 -0.44
C ASN A 99 -4.09 3.14 -1.46
N THR A 100 -4.53 2.33 -2.41
CA THR A 100 -3.67 1.89 -3.52
C THR A 100 -3.31 3.06 -4.43
N LEU A 101 -2.14 2.95 -5.07
CA LEU A 101 -1.66 3.94 -6.01
C LEU A 101 -2.16 3.62 -7.41
N LYS A 102 -3.05 4.46 -7.94
CA LYS A 102 -3.47 4.44 -9.35
C LYS A 102 -2.73 5.54 -10.12
N GLY A 103 -2.38 5.27 -11.35
CA GLY A 103 -1.71 6.23 -12.22
C GLY A 103 -1.50 5.66 -13.61
N TYR A 104 -0.81 6.41 -14.44
CA TYR A 104 -0.50 6.05 -15.82
C TYR A 104 0.77 5.21 -15.90
N ILE A 105 0.83 4.29 -16.86
CA ILE A 105 2.06 3.52 -17.16
C ILE A 105 2.92 4.35 -18.10
N ALA A 106 4.11 4.73 -17.65
CA ALA A 106 5.10 5.39 -18.50
C ALA A 106 5.82 4.37 -19.39
N GLU A 107 5.91 4.65 -20.70
CA GLU A 107 6.64 3.83 -21.67
C GLU A 107 8.00 4.43 -22.07
N GLY A 108 8.33 5.58 -21.54
CA GLY A 108 9.57 6.29 -21.83
C GLY A 108 9.34 7.78 -22.01
N LEU A 109 10.23 8.42 -22.75
CA LEU A 109 10.13 9.83 -23.10
C LEU A 109 9.93 9.94 -24.63
N PHE A 110 9.19 10.93 -25.05
CA PHE A 110 9.10 11.26 -26.47
C PHE A 110 10.46 11.73 -27.00
N THR A 111 10.88 11.22 -28.13
CA THR A 111 12.18 11.54 -28.76
C THR A 111 12.05 12.57 -29.88
N SER A 112 10.87 12.71 -30.48
CA SER A 112 10.61 13.62 -31.58
C SER A 112 9.16 14.08 -31.65
N GLN A 113 8.90 15.15 -32.39
CA GLN A 113 7.53 15.61 -32.67
C GLN A 113 6.74 14.57 -33.48
N GLU A 114 7.39 13.89 -34.43
CA GLU A 114 6.76 12.84 -35.23
C GLU A 114 6.26 11.68 -34.37
N GLU A 115 6.99 11.33 -33.30
CA GLU A 115 6.55 10.30 -32.34
C GLU A 115 5.31 10.76 -31.58
N ILE A 116 5.24 12.03 -31.17
CA ILE A 116 4.08 12.62 -30.50
C ILE A 116 2.85 12.57 -31.41
N ASP A 117 3.02 13.01 -32.66
CA ASP A 117 1.92 13.09 -33.65
C ASP A 117 1.34 11.71 -34.01
N ASN A 118 2.13 10.64 -33.83
CA ASN A 118 1.72 9.25 -34.07
C ASN A 118 1.35 8.48 -32.82
N TRP A 119 1.37 9.12 -31.63
CA TRP A 119 1.01 8.50 -30.36
C TRP A 119 -0.44 8.84 -29.98
N ALA A 120 -0.96 8.14 -28.93
CA ALA A 120 -2.25 8.50 -28.35
C ALA A 120 -2.22 9.93 -27.79
N ASP A 121 -3.29 10.69 -28.00
CA ASP A 121 -3.38 12.09 -27.61
C ASP A 121 -3.33 12.24 -26.08
N GLN A 122 -2.32 12.94 -25.57
CA GLN A 122 -2.10 13.22 -24.16
C GLN A 122 -2.53 14.65 -23.75
N SER A 123 -3.19 15.39 -24.61
CA SER A 123 -3.53 16.80 -24.39
C SER A 123 -4.36 17.05 -23.12
N GLN A 124 -5.09 16.03 -22.63
CA GLN A 124 -5.82 16.12 -21.37
C GLN A 124 -4.91 16.09 -20.11
N LEU A 125 -3.66 15.67 -20.25
CA LEU A 125 -2.68 15.66 -19.15
C LEU A 125 -1.84 16.95 -19.11
N GLY A 126 -1.70 17.64 -20.23
CA GLY A 126 -0.94 18.89 -20.36
C GLY A 126 -1.12 19.52 -21.72
N ALA A 127 -1.19 20.85 -21.76
CA ALA A 127 -1.56 21.60 -22.97
C ALA A 127 -0.49 21.60 -24.08
N ASN A 128 0.78 21.37 -23.74
CA ASN A 128 1.89 21.42 -24.70
C ASN A 128 2.82 20.24 -24.48
N ILE A 129 2.56 19.16 -25.19
CA ILE A 129 3.43 17.98 -25.18
C ILE A 129 4.61 18.25 -26.14
N MET A 130 5.83 17.98 -25.66
CA MET A 130 7.06 18.21 -26.44
C MET A 130 8.04 17.03 -26.28
N PRO A 131 9.00 16.88 -27.18
CA PRO A 131 10.09 15.91 -27.02
C PRO A 131 10.78 16.07 -25.67
N GLY A 132 10.93 14.96 -24.95
CA GLY A 132 11.41 14.93 -23.56
C GLY A 132 10.32 14.71 -22.53
N ASP A 133 9.06 14.90 -22.87
CA ASP A 133 7.93 14.57 -21.97
C ASP A 133 7.69 13.07 -21.86
N ILE A 134 7.03 12.66 -20.78
CA ILE A 134 6.73 11.25 -20.54
C ILE A 134 5.65 10.78 -21.50
N LYS A 135 5.92 9.66 -22.15
CA LYS A 135 5.00 8.93 -23.01
C LYS A 135 4.21 7.92 -22.19
N TYR A 136 2.89 8.08 -22.12
CA TYR A 136 2.01 7.19 -21.37
C TYR A 136 1.32 6.18 -22.29
N ARG A 137 1.03 5.00 -21.73
CA ARG A 137 0.33 3.91 -22.40
C ARG A 137 -1.16 4.19 -22.45
N ASP A 138 -1.74 4.06 -23.62
CA ASP A 138 -3.17 3.93 -23.86
C ASP A 138 -3.59 2.49 -23.46
N ILE A 139 -4.37 2.37 -22.39
CA ILE A 139 -4.75 1.08 -21.81
C ILE A 139 -6.05 0.55 -22.43
N ASN A 140 -6.99 1.44 -22.71
CA ASN A 140 -8.28 1.07 -23.28
C ASN A 140 -8.27 1.03 -24.82
N GLY A 141 -7.24 1.61 -25.48
CA GLY A 141 -7.05 1.59 -26.92
C GLY A 141 -7.93 2.57 -27.68
N ASP A 142 -8.38 3.66 -27.03
CA ASP A 142 -9.26 4.66 -27.64
C ASP A 142 -8.51 5.78 -28.37
N GLY A 143 -7.18 5.77 -28.34
CA GLY A 143 -6.31 6.75 -28.97
C GLY A 143 -6.12 8.03 -28.13
N GLN A 144 -6.57 8.07 -26.90
CA GLN A 144 -6.43 9.21 -26.01
C GLN A 144 -5.94 8.75 -24.63
N ILE A 145 -5.11 9.55 -23.96
CA ILE A 145 -4.68 9.28 -22.58
C ILE A 145 -5.56 10.10 -21.64
N THR A 146 -6.44 9.41 -20.95
CA THR A 146 -7.45 10.01 -20.08
C THR A 146 -7.43 9.42 -18.66
N SER A 147 -8.37 9.83 -17.81
CA SER A 147 -8.52 9.20 -16.51
C SER A 147 -8.88 7.71 -16.56
N GLU A 148 -9.35 7.22 -17.70
CA GLU A 148 -9.72 5.82 -17.93
C GLU A 148 -8.51 4.91 -18.09
N ASP A 149 -7.34 5.48 -18.45
CA ASP A 149 -6.07 4.76 -18.56
C ASP A 149 -5.31 4.63 -17.24
N LYS A 150 -5.87 5.19 -16.15
CA LYS A 150 -5.27 5.00 -14.84
C LYS A 150 -5.49 3.59 -14.34
N VAL A 151 -4.40 2.88 -14.15
CA VAL A 151 -4.38 1.52 -13.61
C VAL A 151 -3.75 1.48 -12.22
N LEU A 152 -3.93 0.36 -11.55
CA LEU A 152 -3.27 0.09 -10.28
C LEU A 152 -1.77 -0.07 -10.50
N LEU A 153 -0.98 0.93 -10.12
CA LEU A 153 0.49 0.89 -10.23
C LEU A 153 1.13 0.03 -9.14
N SER A 154 0.46 -0.12 -8.02
CA SER A 154 0.96 -0.91 -6.90
C SER A 154 -0.17 -1.32 -5.98
N THR A 155 -0.14 -2.58 -5.53
CA THR A 155 -0.96 -3.05 -4.40
C THR A 155 -0.40 -2.61 -3.05
N TYR A 156 0.79 -2.01 -3.02
CA TYR A 156 1.40 -1.44 -1.83
C TYR A 156 1.21 0.08 -1.82
N ASN A 157 0.92 0.62 -0.65
CA ASN A 157 0.81 2.05 -0.40
C ASN A 157 1.97 2.54 0.47
N ASN A 158 1.88 3.73 1.04
CA ASN A 158 2.88 4.28 1.94
C ASN A 158 2.97 3.57 3.30
N MET A 159 1.97 2.76 3.66
CA MET A 159 1.98 1.95 4.88
C MET A 159 2.65 0.60 4.59
N PRO A 160 3.73 0.23 5.29
CA PRO A 160 4.39 -1.03 5.07
C PRO A 160 3.52 -2.20 5.52
N ARG A 161 3.45 -3.26 4.72
CA ARG A 161 2.78 -4.51 5.13
C ARG A 161 3.66 -5.38 6.02
N ILE A 162 4.97 -5.22 5.93
CA ILE A 162 5.92 -5.93 6.77
C ILE A 162 6.67 -4.90 7.61
N GLN A 163 6.73 -5.16 8.91
CA GLN A 163 7.58 -4.46 9.86
C GLN A 163 8.32 -5.47 10.71
N TYR A 164 9.57 -5.22 11.00
CA TYR A 164 10.37 -6.11 11.84
C TYR A 164 11.41 -5.33 12.65
N GLY A 165 11.74 -5.88 13.79
CA GLY A 165 12.81 -5.39 14.65
C GLY A 165 13.60 -6.57 15.22
N LEU A 166 14.93 -6.44 15.28
CA LEU A 166 15.82 -7.41 15.87
C LEU A 166 16.80 -6.70 16.79
N GLY A 167 16.87 -7.11 18.04
CA GLY A 167 17.79 -6.57 19.02
C GLY A 167 18.62 -7.68 19.68
N LEU A 168 19.89 -7.42 19.82
CA LEU A 168 20.82 -8.29 20.55
C LEU A 168 21.60 -7.43 21.55
N ASN A 169 21.54 -7.80 22.82
CA ASN A 169 22.40 -7.24 23.85
C ASN A 169 23.25 -8.36 24.46
N VAL A 170 24.52 -8.10 24.58
CA VAL A 170 25.49 -9.02 25.19
C VAL A 170 26.24 -8.28 26.27
N ARG A 171 26.17 -8.78 27.49
CA ARG A 171 26.97 -8.33 28.63
C ARG A 171 28.02 -9.34 28.95
N TYR A 172 29.26 -8.89 29.02
CA TYR A 172 30.38 -9.66 29.52
C TYR A 172 31.04 -8.91 30.68
N LYS A 173 30.89 -9.43 31.90
CA LYS A 173 31.37 -8.78 33.14
C LYS A 173 30.82 -7.35 33.28
N LYS A 174 31.69 -6.35 33.03
CA LYS A 174 31.39 -4.92 33.10
C LYS A 174 31.23 -4.25 31.74
N ILE A 175 31.28 -5.01 30.65
CA ILE A 175 31.18 -4.50 29.28
C ILE A 175 29.82 -4.91 28.72
N ASP A 176 29.06 -3.94 28.21
CA ASP A 176 27.80 -4.15 27.54
C ASP A 176 27.96 -3.78 26.05
N PHE A 177 27.45 -4.66 25.18
CA PHE A 177 27.35 -4.40 23.74
C PHE A 177 25.92 -4.64 23.31
N GLY A 178 25.33 -3.66 22.63
CA GLY A 178 23.99 -3.74 22.10
C GLY A 178 23.90 -3.31 20.65
N VAL A 179 23.12 -4.04 19.86
CA VAL A 179 22.79 -3.70 18.50
C VAL A 179 21.29 -3.88 18.27
N PHE A 180 20.69 -2.97 17.51
CA PHE A 180 19.28 -3.05 17.15
C PHE A 180 19.11 -2.70 15.67
N PHE A 181 18.37 -3.56 14.97
CA PHE A 181 17.96 -3.36 13.58
C PHE A 181 16.45 -3.28 13.52
N ASN A 182 15.94 -2.34 12.76
CA ASN A 182 14.53 -2.29 12.40
C ASN A 182 14.39 -2.06 10.90
N GLY A 183 13.29 -2.54 10.35
CA GLY A 183 13.02 -2.38 8.95
C GLY A 183 11.54 -2.51 8.60
N SER A 184 11.26 -2.08 7.40
CA SER A 184 9.93 -2.21 6.80
C SER A 184 10.05 -2.61 5.34
N ALA A 185 9.06 -3.39 4.86
CA ALA A 185 9.01 -3.86 3.48
C ALA A 185 7.57 -3.87 2.95
N LYS A 186 7.43 -4.13 1.66
CA LYS A 186 6.15 -4.11 0.95
C LYS A 186 5.41 -2.78 1.16
N ARG A 187 6.12 -1.68 0.93
CA ARG A 187 5.60 -0.31 0.88
C ARG A 187 6.04 0.37 -0.41
N LYS A 188 5.30 1.36 -0.86
CA LYS A 188 5.66 2.21 -1.98
C LYS A 188 5.51 3.67 -1.59
N ILE A 189 6.50 4.48 -1.91
CA ILE A 189 6.48 5.93 -1.71
C ILE A 189 6.62 6.55 -3.09
N MET A 190 5.79 7.54 -3.40
CA MET A 190 6.04 8.44 -4.52
C MET A 190 7.07 9.48 -4.09
N ILE A 191 8.03 9.70 -4.94
CA ILE A 191 9.08 10.71 -4.78
C ILE A 191 8.84 11.79 -5.84
#